data_0c873f7ab161510ae2cac3e00bebf909
#
_entry.id   0c873f7ab161510ae2cac3e00bebf909
#
_cell.length_a   1.000
_cell.length_b   1.000
_cell.length_c   1.000
_cell.angle_alpha   90.00
_cell.angle_beta   90.00
_cell.angle_gamma   90.00
#
_symmetry.space_group_name_H-M   'P 1'
#
loop_
_entity.id
_entity.type
_entity.pdbx_description
1 polymer ?
#
loop_
_entity_poly.entity_id
_entity_poly.type
_entity_poly.pdbx_seq_one_letter_code
_entity_poly.pdbx_strand_id
1 'polypeptide(L)'
;MHVDPNEIVTHLVGLKDVRVLYYARRGPVGEIAIEQVLSDPRCPTCAGPTRVKDRPVVHYTDLPFGGVPMTILWKKHRLVCTNPECAVKSFTRGDHRIAASGCMLTTRAAKWVVKEIGAGQHIAHLAKTLNTSWDSVNTAMRRYGEALISADTKRLKETTAIGLDETLFVREGPFKHRNWSTTVCDVVNNQLIDVIPTRDFPEVARWLADQPEHVKSRLQYGCLDMSRTYNAVFKVVTPTATRVIDRFHVMRHALLALDECRRRVQQIQLGHRGRSGEPLYKARKLLVIKATASDPQLRARLEGLLALGDPDGEVALAYGVKEAIARFYETADGDAAADLLRDIIDQCSKKSSPPELRRLARTLRNWFDQITAWHRARVSNGPTEGMNNLLKRVKRVAFGFTNFDNFRLRALLYAGKPNFRLLDSIVVR
;
A
#
# COMPACT_ATOMS: atom_id res chain seq x y z
N MET A 1 -24.89 -22.24 -41.78
CA MET A 1 -24.35 -23.18 -40.80
C MET A 1 -25.19 -23.06 -39.50
N HIS A 2 -26.02 -24.04 -39.18
CA HIS A 2 -26.67 -24.09 -37.86
C HIS A 2 -25.62 -24.59 -36.87
N VAL A 3 -25.08 -23.71 -36.04
CA VAL A 3 -24.22 -24.09 -34.92
C VAL A 3 -25.14 -24.57 -33.82
N ASP A 4 -24.92 -25.78 -33.32
CA ASP A 4 -25.66 -26.29 -32.17
C ASP A 4 -25.45 -25.33 -30.97
N PRO A 5 -26.51 -24.83 -30.32
CA PRO A 5 -26.40 -23.99 -29.15
C PRO A 5 -25.50 -24.58 -28.04
N ASN A 6 -25.48 -25.92 -27.92
CA ASN A 6 -24.63 -26.62 -26.95
C ASN A 6 -23.12 -26.53 -27.29
N GLU A 7 -22.74 -26.46 -28.57
CA GLU A 7 -21.34 -26.24 -28.97
C GLU A 7 -20.85 -24.88 -28.52
N ILE A 8 -21.67 -23.83 -28.71
CA ILE A 8 -21.33 -22.46 -28.27
C ILE A 8 -21.10 -22.46 -26.75
N VAL A 9 -22.00 -23.05 -25.97
CA VAL A 9 -21.89 -23.10 -24.52
C VAL A 9 -20.69 -23.94 -24.08
N THR A 10 -20.37 -25.03 -24.79
CA THR A 10 -19.16 -25.84 -24.54
C THR A 10 -17.89 -25.01 -24.73
N HIS A 11 -17.80 -24.20 -25.79
CA HIS A 11 -16.69 -23.25 -25.99
C HIS A 11 -16.61 -22.20 -24.88
N LEU A 12 -17.76 -21.70 -24.39
CA LEU A 12 -17.81 -20.74 -23.29
C LEU A 12 -17.33 -21.35 -21.95
N VAL A 13 -17.58 -22.62 -21.71
CA VAL A 13 -17.05 -23.36 -20.53
C VAL A 13 -15.54 -23.56 -20.66
N GLY A 14 -15.05 -23.85 -21.87
CA GLY A 14 -13.62 -23.90 -22.19
C GLY A 14 -12.86 -25.10 -21.61
N LEU A 15 -13.54 -26.19 -21.21
CA LEU A 15 -12.94 -27.38 -20.63
C LEU A 15 -13.28 -28.63 -21.47
N LYS A 16 -12.24 -29.29 -22.02
CA LYS A 16 -12.41 -30.42 -22.97
C LYS A 16 -13.04 -31.68 -22.36
N ASP A 17 -12.83 -31.93 -21.06
CA ASP A 17 -13.31 -33.08 -20.31
C ASP A 17 -14.56 -32.80 -19.46
N VAL A 18 -15.24 -31.71 -19.80
CA VAL A 18 -16.50 -31.30 -19.16
C VAL A 18 -17.60 -31.28 -20.22
N ARG A 19 -18.66 -32.06 -19.97
CA ARG A 19 -19.84 -32.10 -20.81
C ARG A 19 -20.84 -31.06 -20.33
N VAL A 20 -21.31 -30.20 -21.22
CA VAL A 20 -22.48 -29.34 -20.99
C VAL A 20 -23.73 -30.20 -21.11
N LEU A 21 -24.59 -30.18 -20.10
CA LEU A 21 -25.85 -30.92 -20.05
C LEU A 21 -26.99 -30.07 -20.63
N TYR A 22 -27.05 -28.81 -20.21
CA TYR A 22 -28.01 -27.82 -20.74
C TYR A 22 -27.58 -26.40 -20.39
N TYR A 23 -28.15 -25.46 -21.11
CA TYR A 23 -28.22 -24.03 -20.76
C TYR A 23 -29.68 -23.63 -20.57
N ALA A 24 -29.98 -22.88 -19.53
CA ALA A 24 -31.29 -22.30 -19.29
C ALA A 24 -31.17 -20.88 -18.77
N ARG A 25 -32.17 -20.05 -19.01
CA ARG A 25 -32.30 -18.73 -18.38
C ARG A 25 -33.40 -18.78 -17.34
N ARG A 26 -33.07 -18.47 -16.08
CA ARG A 26 -34.04 -18.38 -14.99
C ARG A 26 -34.12 -16.94 -14.47
N GLY A 27 -35.11 -16.20 -14.94
CA GLY A 27 -35.24 -14.78 -14.62
C GLY A 27 -34.03 -13.98 -15.15
N PRO A 28 -33.33 -13.24 -14.28
CA PRO A 28 -32.17 -12.45 -14.67
C PRO A 28 -30.86 -13.25 -14.80
N VAL A 29 -30.83 -14.52 -14.44
CA VAL A 29 -29.62 -15.35 -14.34
C VAL A 29 -29.62 -16.44 -15.42
N GLY A 30 -28.47 -16.64 -16.06
CA GLY A 30 -28.21 -17.81 -16.92
C GLY A 30 -27.62 -18.97 -16.12
N GLU A 31 -28.08 -20.18 -16.35
CA GLU A 31 -27.60 -21.42 -15.72
C GLU A 31 -27.00 -22.34 -16.77
N ILE A 32 -25.77 -22.79 -16.55
CA ILE A 32 -25.10 -23.81 -17.34
C ILE A 32 -24.90 -25.05 -16.48
N ALA A 33 -25.58 -26.15 -16.80
CA ALA A 33 -25.36 -27.43 -16.13
C ALA A 33 -24.22 -28.20 -16.80
N ILE A 34 -23.28 -28.64 -15.98
CA ILE A 34 -22.09 -29.38 -16.43
C ILE A 34 -21.89 -30.67 -15.65
N GLU A 35 -21.28 -31.65 -16.29
CA GLU A 35 -20.79 -32.86 -15.68
C GLU A 35 -19.39 -33.18 -16.20
N GLN A 36 -18.47 -33.51 -15.31
CA GLN A 36 -17.13 -33.90 -15.70
C GLN A 36 -17.10 -35.34 -16.18
N VAL A 37 -16.41 -35.59 -17.29
CA VAL A 37 -16.21 -36.95 -17.79
C VAL A 37 -15.26 -37.72 -16.86
N LEU A 38 -15.67 -38.88 -16.37
CA LEU A 38 -14.84 -39.73 -15.54
C LEU A 38 -14.06 -40.72 -16.42
N SER A 39 -12.74 -40.65 -16.34
CA SER A 39 -11.83 -41.66 -16.87
C SER A 39 -11.13 -42.36 -15.69
N ASP A 40 -11.42 -43.64 -15.44
CA ASP A 40 -10.78 -44.48 -14.43
C ASP A 40 -10.55 -43.81 -13.05
N PRO A 41 -11.63 -43.45 -12.32
CA PRO A 41 -11.50 -42.75 -11.05
C PRO A 41 -10.90 -43.65 -9.97
N ARG A 42 -9.75 -43.22 -9.42
CA ARG A 42 -9.03 -43.93 -8.34
C ARG A 42 -9.23 -43.27 -7.00
N CYS A 43 -9.16 -44.04 -5.93
CA CYS A 43 -9.19 -43.54 -4.56
C CYS A 43 -7.94 -42.71 -4.28
N PRO A 44 -8.05 -41.49 -3.73
CA PRO A 44 -6.90 -40.62 -3.48
C PRO A 44 -5.95 -41.15 -2.40
N THR A 45 -6.40 -42.08 -1.56
CA THR A 45 -5.62 -42.63 -0.44
C THR A 45 -4.95 -43.95 -0.79
N CYS A 46 -5.70 -44.94 -1.35
CA CYS A 46 -5.16 -46.27 -1.62
C CYS A 46 -4.98 -46.58 -3.12
N ALA A 47 -5.27 -45.61 -4.00
CA ALA A 47 -5.27 -45.78 -5.47
C ALA A 47 -6.14 -46.92 -6.00
N GLY A 48 -6.93 -47.56 -5.15
CA GLY A 48 -7.84 -48.65 -5.50
C GLY A 48 -9.03 -48.17 -6.34
N PRO A 49 -9.77 -49.12 -6.96
CA PRO A 49 -10.93 -48.81 -7.79
C PRO A 49 -12.05 -48.14 -6.97
N THR A 50 -12.89 -47.38 -7.66
CA THR A 50 -14.01 -46.69 -7.03
C THR A 50 -15.27 -46.87 -7.83
N ARG A 51 -16.43 -46.69 -7.19
CA ARG A 51 -17.75 -46.64 -7.84
C ARG A 51 -18.46 -45.34 -7.53
N VAL A 52 -19.29 -44.86 -8.44
CA VAL A 52 -20.12 -43.69 -8.22
C VAL A 52 -21.21 -44.02 -7.19
N LYS A 53 -21.28 -43.25 -6.11
CA LYS A 53 -22.32 -43.29 -5.11
C LYS A 53 -23.54 -42.48 -5.53
N ASP A 54 -23.32 -41.24 -5.76
CA ASP A 54 -24.34 -40.27 -6.20
C ASP A 54 -23.68 -39.11 -7.00
N ARG A 55 -24.51 -38.17 -7.47
CA ARG A 55 -24.07 -37.03 -8.25
C ARG A 55 -24.71 -35.72 -7.71
N PRO A 56 -24.22 -35.21 -6.58
CA PRO A 56 -24.72 -33.94 -6.03
C PRO A 56 -24.45 -32.78 -7.00
N VAL A 57 -25.43 -31.88 -7.13
CA VAL A 57 -25.29 -30.63 -7.89
C VAL A 57 -24.84 -29.56 -6.95
N VAL A 58 -23.73 -28.88 -7.32
CA VAL A 58 -23.18 -27.75 -6.58
C VAL A 58 -23.19 -26.52 -7.48
N HIS A 59 -23.62 -25.39 -6.94
CA HIS A 59 -23.77 -24.14 -7.67
C HIS A 59 -22.51 -23.29 -7.50
N TYR A 60 -22.03 -22.71 -8.60
CA TYR A 60 -20.88 -21.79 -8.61
C TYR A 60 -21.24 -20.54 -9.40
N THR A 61 -20.99 -19.39 -8.83
CA THR A 61 -21.07 -18.12 -9.54
C THR A 61 -19.97 -18.03 -10.61
N ASP A 62 -20.35 -17.67 -11.82
CA ASP A 62 -19.43 -17.53 -12.94
C ASP A 62 -19.41 -16.10 -13.50
N LEU A 63 -18.54 -15.83 -14.47
CA LEU A 63 -18.48 -14.55 -15.17
C LEU A 63 -19.79 -14.30 -15.94
N PRO A 64 -20.29 -13.04 -15.91
CA PRO A 64 -21.44 -12.66 -16.72
C PRO A 64 -21.17 -12.87 -18.21
N PHE A 65 -22.18 -13.28 -18.93
CA PHE A 65 -22.15 -13.36 -20.39
C PHE A 65 -23.20 -12.45 -20.99
N GLY A 66 -22.77 -11.53 -21.89
CA GLY A 66 -23.67 -10.56 -22.49
C GLY A 66 -24.41 -9.68 -21.47
N GLY A 67 -23.78 -9.37 -20.33
CA GLY A 67 -24.40 -8.61 -19.23
C GLY A 67 -25.35 -9.44 -18.34
N VAL A 68 -25.52 -10.73 -18.62
CA VAL A 68 -26.36 -11.63 -17.82
C VAL A 68 -25.47 -12.36 -16.79
N PRO A 69 -25.74 -12.25 -15.47
CA PRO A 69 -25.05 -13.06 -14.47
C PRO A 69 -25.22 -14.55 -14.71
N MET A 70 -24.15 -15.31 -14.49
CA MET A 70 -24.11 -16.74 -14.80
C MET A 70 -23.86 -17.61 -13.57
N THR A 71 -24.51 -18.76 -13.53
CA THR A 71 -24.30 -19.83 -12.53
C THR A 71 -23.95 -21.13 -13.24
N ILE A 72 -22.85 -21.75 -12.78
CA ILE A 72 -22.51 -23.13 -13.17
C ILE A 72 -23.14 -24.09 -12.18
N LEU A 73 -23.97 -25.00 -12.69
CA LEU A 73 -24.56 -26.11 -11.96
C LEU A 73 -23.68 -27.35 -12.19
N TRP A 74 -22.69 -27.57 -11.33
CA TRP A 74 -21.76 -28.68 -11.49
C TRP A 74 -22.29 -29.94 -10.82
N LYS A 75 -22.64 -30.92 -11.64
CA LYS A 75 -23.02 -32.26 -11.21
C LYS A 75 -21.76 -33.06 -10.90
N LYS A 76 -21.36 -33.05 -9.62
CA LYS A 76 -20.14 -33.70 -9.13
C LYS A 76 -20.35 -35.21 -8.95
N HIS A 77 -19.26 -35.96 -9.03
CA HIS A 77 -19.27 -37.37 -8.68
C HIS A 77 -18.82 -37.54 -7.23
N ARG A 78 -19.70 -38.11 -6.40
CA ARG A 78 -19.32 -38.65 -5.10
C ARG A 78 -19.01 -40.14 -5.32
N LEU A 79 -17.79 -40.52 -4.94
CA LEU A 79 -17.21 -41.83 -5.19
C LEU A 79 -17.07 -42.59 -3.87
N VAL A 80 -17.23 -43.93 -3.93
CA VAL A 80 -16.97 -44.87 -2.84
C VAL A 80 -15.75 -45.69 -3.20
N CYS A 81 -14.79 -45.76 -2.28
CA CYS A 81 -13.67 -46.69 -2.39
C CYS A 81 -14.17 -48.13 -2.21
N THR A 82 -13.81 -49.00 -3.12
CA THR A 82 -14.22 -50.45 -3.04
C THR A 82 -13.26 -51.28 -2.22
N ASN A 83 -12.09 -50.75 -1.82
CA ASN A 83 -11.19 -51.43 -0.91
C ASN A 83 -11.72 -51.38 0.53
N PRO A 84 -12.05 -52.52 1.16
CA PRO A 84 -12.63 -52.56 2.51
C PRO A 84 -11.68 -52.08 3.60
N GLU A 85 -10.36 -52.19 3.37
CA GLU A 85 -9.33 -51.78 4.33
C GLU A 85 -8.95 -50.30 4.21
N CYS A 86 -9.49 -49.59 3.23
CA CYS A 86 -9.19 -48.17 3.05
C CYS A 86 -9.91 -47.30 4.10
N ALA A 87 -9.17 -46.41 4.75
CA ALA A 87 -9.71 -45.44 5.72
C ALA A 87 -10.75 -44.50 5.10
N VAL A 88 -10.58 -44.15 3.81
CA VAL A 88 -11.52 -43.29 3.07
C VAL A 88 -12.65 -44.15 2.49
N LYS A 89 -13.84 -43.99 3.06
CA LYS A 89 -15.03 -44.71 2.58
C LYS A 89 -15.67 -44.01 1.37
N SER A 90 -15.79 -42.67 1.39
CA SER A 90 -16.33 -41.93 0.27
C SER A 90 -15.70 -40.54 0.18
N PHE A 91 -15.63 -39.99 -1.03
CA PHE A 91 -15.12 -38.65 -1.30
C PHE A 91 -15.81 -38.06 -2.52
N THR A 92 -15.87 -36.71 -2.59
CA THR A 92 -16.39 -35.98 -3.76
C THR A 92 -15.23 -35.51 -4.60
N ARG A 93 -15.24 -35.83 -5.88
CA ARG A 93 -14.20 -35.37 -6.82
C ARG A 93 -14.31 -33.86 -7.04
N GLY A 94 -13.24 -33.16 -6.78
CA GLY A 94 -13.07 -31.74 -7.11
C GLY A 94 -12.22 -31.57 -8.36
N ASP A 95 -12.38 -30.43 -9.02
CA ASP A 95 -11.50 -29.98 -10.11
C ASP A 95 -11.23 -28.48 -9.96
N HIS A 96 -9.99 -28.14 -9.65
CA HIS A 96 -9.55 -26.78 -9.46
C HIS A 96 -9.64 -25.90 -10.72
N ARG A 97 -9.76 -26.52 -11.91
CA ARG A 97 -9.99 -25.77 -13.17
C ARG A 97 -11.40 -25.20 -13.20
N ILE A 98 -12.37 -25.88 -12.59
CA ILE A 98 -13.76 -25.42 -12.48
C ILE A 98 -13.92 -24.49 -11.29
N ALA A 99 -13.58 -24.97 -10.08
CA ALA A 99 -13.63 -24.18 -8.86
C ALA A 99 -12.70 -24.75 -7.78
N ALA A 100 -12.05 -23.89 -7.01
CA ALA A 100 -11.27 -24.29 -5.84
C ALA A 100 -12.20 -24.76 -4.71
N SER A 101 -11.72 -25.69 -3.87
CA SER A 101 -12.44 -26.15 -2.69
C SER A 101 -12.77 -24.96 -1.78
N GLY A 102 -13.99 -24.89 -1.24
CA GLY A 102 -14.42 -23.78 -0.37
C GLY A 102 -14.60 -22.41 -1.05
N CYS A 103 -14.47 -22.31 -2.37
CA CYS A 103 -14.88 -21.14 -3.13
C CYS A 103 -16.26 -21.33 -3.76
N MET A 104 -17.08 -20.29 -3.73
CA MET A 104 -18.38 -20.27 -4.40
C MET A 104 -18.32 -19.68 -5.81
N LEU A 105 -17.18 -19.16 -6.21
CA LEU A 105 -16.90 -18.67 -7.56
C LEU A 105 -16.15 -19.74 -8.36
N THR A 106 -16.40 -19.77 -9.67
CA THR A 106 -15.54 -20.53 -10.59
C THR A 106 -14.12 -19.97 -10.55
N THR A 107 -13.13 -20.79 -10.91
CA THR A 107 -11.72 -20.38 -10.95
C THR A 107 -11.50 -19.17 -11.84
N ARG A 108 -12.16 -19.08 -13.01
CA ARG A 108 -12.05 -17.94 -13.91
C ARG A 108 -12.68 -16.66 -13.32
N ALA A 109 -13.83 -16.79 -12.66
CA ALA A 109 -14.47 -15.67 -11.98
C ALA A 109 -13.63 -15.18 -10.79
N ALA A 110 -13.04 -16.08 -10.01
CA ALA A 110 -12.15 -15.73 -8.91
C ALA A 110 -10.88 -15.00 -9.38
N LYS A 111 -10.25 -15.48 -10.47
CA LYS A 111 -9.09 -14.81 -11.09
C LYS A 111 -9.44 -13.43 -11.63
N TRP A 112 -10.61 -13.29 -12.25
CA TRP A 112 -11.12 -12.00 -12.71
C TRP A 112 -11.35 -11.03 -11.55
N VAL A 113 -11.97 -11.47 -10.44
CA VAL A 113 -12.15 -10.68 -9.22
C VAL A 113 -10.82 -10.10 -8.73
N VAL A 114 -9.75 -10.89 -8.69
CA VAL A 114 -8.42 -10.40 -8.26
C VAL A 114 -7.89 -9.32 -9.20
N LYS A 115 -8.06 -9.46 -10.53
CA LYS A 115 -7.67 -8.46 -11.53
C LYS A 115 -8.46 -7.15 -11.33
N GLU A 116 -9.78 -7.24 -11.13
CA GLU A 116 -10.64 -6.06 -10.92
C GLU A 116 -10.33 -5.32 -9.60
N ILE A 117 -10.03 -6.04 -8.53
CA ILE A 117 -9.56 -5.43 -7.27
C ILE A 117 -8.23 -4.72 -7.49
N GLY A 118 -7.31 -5.31 -8.25
CA GLY A 118 -6.07 -4.67 -8.65
C GLY A 118 -6.27 -3.42 -9.52
N ALA A 119 -7.32 -3.38 -10.33
CA ALA A 119 -7.74 -2.22 -11.09
C ALA A 119 -8.47 -1.14 -10.24
N GLY A 120 -8.71 -1.41 -8.94
CA GLY A 120 -9.30 -0.46 -8.01
C GLY A 120 -10.80 -0.61 -7.79
N GLN A 121 -11.42 -1.70 -8.27
CA GLN A 121 -12.82 -1.99 -8.00
C GLN A 121 -13.03 -2.43 -6.55
N HIS A 122 -14.25 -2.28 -6.04
CA HIS A 122 -14.60 -2.69 -4.68
C HIS A 122 -15.48 -3.94 -4.67
N ILE A 123 -15.35 -4.74 -3.61
CA ILE A 123 -15.99 -6.06 -3.49
C ILE A 123 -17.52 -5.98 -3.66
N ALA A 124 -18.18 -4.97 -3.08
CA ALA A 124 -19.63 -4.85 -3.19
C ALA A 124 -20.11 -4.62 -4.64
N HIS A 125 -19.33 -3.87 -5.45
CA HIS A 125 -19.62 -3.71 -6.87
C HIS A 125 -19.48 -5.04 -7.62
N LEU A 126 -18.38 -5.76 -7.40
CA LEU A 126 -18.14 -7.06 -8.02
C LEU A 126 -19.18 -8.10 -7.61
N ALA A 127 -19.59 -8.10 -6.34
CA ALA A 127 -20.66 -8.96 -5.85
C ALA A 127 -21.99 -8.69 -6.56
N LYS A 128 -22.32 -7.42 -6.77
CA LYS A 128 -23.51 -7.03 -7.56
C LYS A 128 -23.38 -7.44 -9.01
N THR A 129 -22.23 -7.22 -9.65
CA THR A 129 -21.97 -7.59 -11.05
C THR A 129 -22.09 -9.10 -11.27
N LEU A 130 -21.58 -9.90 -10.33
CA LEU A 130 -21.61 -11.36 -10.39
C LEU A 130 -22.93 -11.96 -9.86
N ASN A 131 -23.84 -11.14 -9.32
CA ASN A 131 -25.06 -11.58 -8.63
C ASN A 131 -24.76 -12.61 -7.53
N THR A 132 -23.84 -12.28 -6.61
CA THR A 132 -23.38 -13.16 -5.52
C THR A 132 -23.21 -12.37 -4.22
N SER A 133 -22.86 -13.06 -3.13
CA SER A 133 -22.62 -12.41 -1.84
C SER A 133 -21.25 -11.71 -1.78
N TRP A 134 -21.16 -10.70 -0.93
CA TRP A 134 -19.90 -10.03 -0.59
C TRP A 134 -18.86 -11.04 -0.09
N ASP A 135 -19.26 -11.99 0.78
CA ASP A 135 -18.37 -12.99 1.36
C ASP A 135 -17.80 -13.95 0.31
N SER A 136 -18.59 -14.32 -0.71
CA SER A 136 -18.12 -15.15 -1.81
C SER A 136 -17.00 -14.48 -2.60
N VAL A 137 -17.18 -13.17 -2.91
CA VAL A 137 -16.17 -12.37 -3.61
C VAL A 137 -14.94 -12.15 -2.74
N ASN A 138 -15.13 -11.83 -1.45
CA ASN A 138 -14.03 -11.64 -0.51
C ASN A 138 -13.19 -12.91 -0.31
N THR A 139 -13.84 -14.06 -0.21
CA THR A 139 -13.16 -15.36 -0.10
C THR A 139 -12.33 -15.67 -1.35
N ALA A 140 -12.87 -15.43 -2.53
CA ALA A 140 -12.16 -15.59 -3.79
C ALA A 140 -10.96 -14.63 -3.88
N MET A 141 -11.17 -13.34 -3.57
CA MET A 141 -10.11 -12.34 -3.55
C MET A 141 -8.98 -12.74 -2.59
N ARG A 142 -9.29 -13.18 -1.38
CA ARG A 142 -8.26 -13.60 -0.41
C ARG A 142 -7.47 -14.79 -0.92
N ARG A 143 -8.13 -15.88 -1.30
CA ARG A 143 -7.44 -17.11 -1.68
C ARG A 143 -6.58 -16.95 -2.94
N TYR A 144 -7.11 -16.34 -3.98
CA TYR A 144 -6.37 -16.15 -5.23
C TYR A 144 -5.40 -14.97 -5.18
N GLY A 145 -5.74 -13.92 -4.42
CA GLY A 145 -4.85 -12.78 -4.20
C GLY A 145 -3.63 -13.14 -3.36
N GLU A 146 -3.80 -13.87 -2.25
CA GLU A 146 -2.70 -14.37 -1.43
C GLU A 146 -1.80 -15.33 -2.24
N ALA A 147 -2.40 -16.22 -3.02
CA ALA A 147 -1.65 -17.11 -3.91
C ALA A 147 -0.85 -16.33 -4.97
N LEU A 148 -1.42 -15.24 -5.53
CA LEU A 148 -0.72 -14.39 -6.48
C LEU A 148 0.49 -13.69 -5.84
N ILE A 149 0.30 -13.06 -4.69
CA ILE A 149 1.38 -12.35 -3.98
C ILE A 149 2.50 -13.32 -3.59
N SER A 150 2.15 -14.53 -3.13
CA SER A 150 3.12 -15.57 -2.77
C SER A 150 3.87 -16.15 -3.98
N ALA A 151 3.21 -16.27 -5.12
CA ALA A 151 3.83 -16.79 -6.34
C ALA A 151 4.74 -15.77 -7.04
N ASP A 152 4.54 -14.47 -6.79
CA ASP A 152 5.32 -13.40 -7.42
C ASP A 152 6.64 -13.14 -6.67
N THR A 153 7.51 -14.12 -6.69
CA THR A 153 8.84 -14.06 -6.03
C THR A 153 9.77 -13.01 -6.62
N LYS A 154 9.48 -12.53 -7.83
CA LYS A 154 10.30 -11.53 -8.52
C LYS A 154 9.89 -10.09 -8.18
N ARG A 155 8.80 -9.89 -7.44
CA ARG A 155 8.25 -8.58 -7.12
C ARG A 155 9.25 -7.64 -6.42
N LEU A 156 10.15 -8.19 -5.59
CA LEU A 156 11.15 -7.43 -4.82
C LEU A 156 12.59 -7.61 -5.35
N LYS A 157 12.78 -8.21 -6.52
CA LYS A 157 14.10 -8.64 -6.98
C LYS A 157 15.10 -7.50 -7.18
N GLU A 158 14.64 -6.29 -7.52
CA GLU A 158 15.48 -5.14 -7.87
C GLU A 158 15.40 -4.00 -6.85
N THR A 159 14.81 -4.24 -5.69
CA THR A 159 14.68 -3.22 -4.65
C THR A 159 16.02 -2.86 -4.06
N THR A 160 16.43 -1.60 -4.21
CA THR A 160 17.71 -1.05 -3.67
C THR A 160 17.47 -0.01 -2.58
N ALA A 161 16.27 0.56 -2.50
CA ALA A 161 15.92 1.56 -1.51
C ALA A 161 14.49 1.34 -0.98
N ILE A 162 14.36 1.23 0.34
CA ILE A 162 13.08 1.05 1.03
C ILE A 162 12.75 2.32 1.80
N GLY A 163 11.52 2.81 1.63
CA GLY A 163 10.92 3.86 2.45
C GLY A 163 9.98 3.28 3.49
N LEU A 164 10.08 3.78 4.72
CA LEU A 164 9.18 3.48 5.83
C LEU A 164 8.44 4.75 6.24
N ASP A 165 7.11 4.65 6.41
CA ASP A 165 6.28 5.75 6.89
C ASP A 165 5.05 5.23 7.64
N GLU A 166 4.50 6.07 8.52
CA GLU A 166 3.31 5.72 9.30
C GLU A 166 2.02 6.04 8.53
N THR A 167 1.09 5.11 8.54
CA THR A 167 -0.27 5.38 8.07
C THR A 167 -1.31 4.97 9.09
N LEU A 168 -2.29 5.83 9.34
CA LEU A 168 -3.39 5.51 10.26
C LEU A 168 -4.25 4.42 9.63
N PHE A 169 -4.32 3.23 10.24
CA PHE A 169 -5.20 2.16 9.78
C PHE A 169 -6.65 2.46 10.14
N VAL A 170 -6.98 2.55 11.41
CA VAL A 170 -8.34 2.74 11.90
C VAL A 170 -8.36 3.53 13.22
N ARG A 171 -9.51 4.09 13.55
CA ARG A 171 -9.79 4.65 14.88
C ARG A 171 -10.85 3.77 15.53
N GLU A 172 -10.52 3.21 16.69
CA GLU A 172 -11.36 2.23 17.38
C GLU A 172 -11.84 2.74 18.75
N GLY A 173 -12.99 2.21 19.16
CA GLY A 173 -13.60 2.45 20.45
C GLY A 173 -14.14 3.87 20.65
N PRO A 174 -14.78 4.14 21.81
CA PRO A 174 -15.43 5.42 22.12
C PRO A 174 -14.43 6.57 22.18
N PHE A 175 -13.18 6.32 22.58
CA PHE A 175 -12.10 7.30 22.64
C PHE A 175 -11.33 7.47 21.32
N LYS A 176 -11.79 6.84 20.22
CA LYS A 176 -11.16 6.89 18.88
C LYS A 176 -9.67 6.59 18.92
N HIS A 177 -9.28 5.53 19.65
CA HIS A 177 -7.89 5.07 19.68
C HIS A 177 -7.35 4.90 18.26
N ARG A 178 -6.12 5.37 18.03
CA ARG A 178 -5.51 5.39 16.69
C ARG A 178 -4.62 4.17 16.52
N ASN A 179 -5.06 3.24 15.67
CA ASN A 179 -4.25 2.09 15.27
C ASN A 179 -3.44 2.46 14.04
N TRP A 180 -2.14 2.48 14.21
CA TRP A 180 -1.20 2.82 13.17
C TRP A 180 -0.66 1.56 12.49
N SER A 181 -0.30 1.69 11.24
CA SER A 181 0.42 0.69 10.44
C SER A 181 1.64 1.34 9.79
N THR A 182 2.64 0.53 9.45
CA THR A 182 3.80 0.97 8.69
C THR A 182 3.62 0.63 7.22
N THR A 183 3.73 1.62 6.37
CA THR A 183 3.83 1.46 4.91
C THR A 183 5.27 1.19 4.54
N VAL A 184 5.52 0.13 3.79
CA VAL A 184 6.83 -0.21 3.24
C VAL A 184 6.78 -0.05 1.73
N CYS A 185 7.64 0.81 1.21
CA CYS A 185 7.66 1.18 -0.21
C CYS A 185 9.04 0.99 -0.83
N ASP A 186 9.10 0.44 -2.04
CA ASP A 186 10.26 0.61 -2.91
C ASP A 186 10.19 2.02 -3.50
N VAL A 187 11.07 2.90 -3.03
CA VAL A 187 11.04 4.32 -3.40
C VAL A 187 11.64 4.59 -4.77
N VAL A 188 12.40 3.65 -5.32
CA VAL A 188 12.97 3.75 -6.67
C VAL A 188 11.92 3.34 -7.71
N ASN A 189 11.24 2.22 -7.48
CA ASN A 189 10.26 1.67 -8.42
C ASN A 189 8.82 2.16 -8.17
N ASN A 190 8.60 3.04 -7.18
CA ASN A 190 7.27 3.52 -6.78
C ASN A 190 6.29 2.36 -6.57
N GLN A 191 6.65 1.41 -5.71
CA GLN A 191 5.90 0.18 -5.49
C GLN A 191 5.65 -0.06 -4.01
N LEU A 192 4.39 -0.37 -3.65
CA LEU A 192 4.09 -0.85 -2.30
C LEU A 192 4.69 -2.24 -2.12
N ILE A 193 5.62 -2.37 -1.19
CA ILE A 193 6.20 -3.66 -0.82
C ILE A 193 5.28 -4.39 0.15
N ASP A 194 4.88 -3.71 1.23
CA ASP A 194 4.00 -4.27 2.24
C ASP A 194 3.32 -3.19 3.11
N VAL A 195 2.38 -3.63 3.95
CA VAL A 195 1.80 -2.85 5.05
C VAL A 195 1.89 -3.70 6.31
N ILE A 196 2.55 -3.19 7.36
CA ILE A 196 2.75 -3.89 8.63
C ILE A 196 1.69 -3.37 9.64
N PRO A 197 1.03 -4.22 10.45
CA PRO A 197 -0.11 -3.84 11.30
C PRO A 197 0.24 -2.96 12.50
N THR A 198 1.47 -2.50 12.60
CA THR A 198 1.99 -1.66 13.69
C THR A 198 3.07 -0.71 13.20
N ARG A 199 3.49 0.22 14.06
CA ARG A 199 4.68 1.07 13.86
C ARG A 199 5.80 0.79 14.87
N ASP A 200 5.64 -0.27 15.66
CA ASP A 200 6.55 -0.57 16.75
C ASP A 200 7.81 -1.28 16.24
N PHE A 201 8.93 -1.03 16.93
CA PHE A 201 10.24 -1.53 16.51
C PHE A 201 10.29 -3.05 16.31
N PRO A 202 9.81 -3.90 17.25
CA PRO A 202 10.01 -5.36 17.14
C PRO A 202 9.39 -5.95 15.88
N GLU A 203 8.16 -5.56 15.54
CA GLU A 203 7.43 -6.12 14.42
C GLU A 203 7.97 -5.62 13.08
N VAL A 204 8.31 -4.33 13.00
CA VAL A 204 8.91 -3.75 11.78
C VAL A 204 10.31 -4.32 11.55
N ALA A 205 11.10 -4.48 12.60
CA ALA A 205 12.42 -5.10 12.53
C ALA A 205 12.33 -6.58 12.10
N ARG A 206 11.39 -7.33 12.68
CA ARG A 206 11.13 -8.73 12.29
C ARG A 206 10.74 -8.82 10.83
N TRP A 207 9.79 -7.99 10.37
CA TRP A 207 9.38 -7.97 8.98
C TRP A 207 10.58 -7.79 8.03
N LEU A 208 11.48 -6.84 8.33
CA LEU A 208 12.67 -6.59 7.51
C LEU A 208 13.70 -7.74 7.63
N ALA A 209 13.86 -8.33 8.81
CA ALA A 209 14.76 -9.45 9.05
C ALA A 209 14.32 -10.71 8.28
N ASP A 210 13.01 -10.94 8.17
CA ASP A 210 12.40 -12.08 7.48
C ASP A 210 12.49 -11.95 5.94
N GLN A 211 12.93 -10.80 5.41
CA GLN A 211 13.11 -10.68 3.96
C GLN A 211 14.25 -11.59 3.47
N PRO A 212 14.11 -12.14 2.25
CA PRO A 212 15.17 -12.97 1.66
C PRO A 212 16.54 -12.26 1.65
N GLU A 213 17.61 -13.01 1.88
CA GLU A 213 18.97 -12.45 1.97
C GLU A 213 19.37 -11.64 0.74
N HIS A 214 18.95 -12.10 -0.45
CA HIS A 214 19.23 -11.37 -1.69
C HIS A 214 18.52 -10.00 -1.79
N VAL A 215 17.46 -9.76 -1.01
CA VAL A 215 16.79 -8.44 -0.90
C VAL A 215 17.57 -7.57 0.08
N LYS A 216 17.90 -8.10 1.28
CA LYS A 216 18.62 -7.37 2.31
C LYS A 216 20.01 -6.94 1.86
N SER A 217 20.77 -7.82 1.21
CA SER A 217 22.13 -7.54 0.72
C SER A 217 22.19 -6.51 -0.41
N ARG A 218 21.10 -6.32 -1.14
CA ARG A 218 20.98 -5.29 -2.18
C ARG A 218 20.53 -3.95 -1.68
N LEU A 219 20.00 -3.88 -0.45
CA LEU A 219 19.46 -2.65 0.11
C LEU A 219 20.60 -1.66 0.37
N GLN A 220 20.66 -0.62 -0.45
CA GLN A 220 21.64 0.45 -0.34
C GLN A 220 21.13 1.59 0.54
N TYR A 221 19.81 1.86 0.49
CA TYR A 221 19.22 3.02 1.16
C TYR A 221 17.97 2.66 1.95
N GLY A 222 17.88 3.23 3.18
CA GLY A 222 16.68 3.24 4.00
C GLY A 222 16.16 4.67 4.12
N CYS A 223 15.04 4.98 3.43
CA CYS A 223 14.39 6.28 3.47
C CYS A 223 13.38 6.35 4.61
N LEU A 224 13.43 7.41 5.38
CA LEU A 224 12.54 7.60 6.54
C LEU A 224 12.28 9.08 6.80
N ASP A 225 11.24 9.35 7.57
CA ASP A 225 11.09 10.60 8.29
C ASP A 225 12.04 10.64 9.50
N MET A 226 11.98 11.66 10.33
CA MET A 226 12.81 11.75 11.55
C MET A 226 12.31 10.81 12.68
N SER A 227 11.89 9.58 12.32
CA SER A 227 11.44 8.53 13.25
C SER A 227 12.65 7.79 13.85
N ARG A 228 12.78 7.86 15.17
CA ARG A 228 13.80 7.09 15.88
C ARG A 228 13.59 5.59 15.75
N THR A 229 12.33 5.14 15.70
CA THR A 229 11.95 3.74 15.54
C THR A 229 12.46 3.19 14.23
N TYR A 230 12.13 3.83 13.10
CA TYR A 230 12.57 3.36 11.78
C TYR A 230 14.07 3.47 11.57
N ASN A 231 14.70 4.51 12.13
CA ASN A 231 16.15 4.63 12.13
C ASN A 231 16.82 3.45 12.87
N ALA A 232 16.26 3.04 14.01
CA ALA A 232 16.74 1.88 14.75
C ALA A 232 16.54 0.57 13.98
N VAL A 233 15.42 0.40 13.28
CA VAL A 233 15.16 -0.78 12.44
C VAL A 233 16.26 -0.96 11.40
N PHE A 234 16.54 0.08 10.59
CA PHE A 234 17.61 0.00 9.58
C PHE A 234 19.00 -0.20 10.23
N LYS A 235 19.26 0.49 11.34
CA LYS A 235 20.56 0.36 12.03
C LYS A 235 20.84 -1.07 12.51
N VAL A 236 19.80 -1.77 12.97
CA VAL A 236 19.94 -3.12 13.54
C VAL A 236 19.89 -4.20 12.47
N VAL A 237 18.95 -4.10 11.53
CA VAL A 237 18.67 -5.19 10.58
C VAL A 237 19.49 -5.08 9.30
N THR A 238 19.72 -3.86 8.81
CA THR A 238 20.48 -3.60 7.58
C THR A 238 21.52 -2.51 7.83
N PRO A 239 22.55 -2.80 8.66
CA PRO A 239 23.53 -1.80 9.10
C PRO A 239 24.36 -1.20 7.95
N THR A 240 24.49 -1.91 6.84
CA THR A 240 25.18 -1.46 5.63
C THR A 240 24.38 -0.48 4.79
N ALA A 241 23.05 -0.44 4.96
CA ALA A 241 22.18 0.48 4.23
C ALA A 241 22.34 1.91 4.76
N THR A 242 22.61 2.84 3.87
CA THR A 242 22.67 4.27 4.22
C THR A 242 21.28 4.78 4.52
N ARG A 243 21.09 5.36 5.71
CA ARG A 243 19.80 5.95 6.15
C ARG A 243 19.70 7.38 5.63
N VAL A 244 18.58 7.70 5.00
CA VAL A 244 18.36 9.01 4.34
C VAL A 244 17.08 9.63 4.87
N ILE A 245 17.18 10.85 5.39
CA ILE A 245 16.01 11.65 5.76
C ILE A 245 15.46 12.37 4.54
N ASP A 246 14.15 12.29 4.37
CA ASP A 246 13.48 13.01 3.30
C ASP A 246 13.55 14.53 3.51
N ARG A 247 13.94 15.24 2.45
CA ARG A 247 14.06 16.72 2.43
C ARG A 247 12.75 17.41 2.82
N PHE A 248 11.59 16.83 2.49
CA PHE A 248 10.29 17.39 2.83
C PHE A 248 10.12 17.54 4.34
N HIS A 249 10.51 16.52 5.11
CA HIS A 249 10.41 16.53 6.56
C HIS A 249 11.37 17.54 7.20
N VAL A 250 12.57 17.70 6.67
CA VAL A 250 13.52 18.75 7.14
C VAL A 250 12.95 20.13 6.89
N MET A 251 12.46 20.40 5.67
CA MET A 251 11.82 21.66 5.33
C MET A 251 10.57 21.95 6.18
N ARG A 252 9.78 20.89 6.48
CA ARG A 252 8.62 21.02 7.37
C ARG A 252 9.02 21.46 8.78
N HIS A 253 10.12 20.93 9.34
CA HIS A 253 10.64 21.38 10.63
C HIS A 253 11.11 22.84 10.61
N ALA A 254 11.76 23.27 9.52
CA ALA A 254 12.14 24.66 9.34
C ALA A 254 10.93 25.61 9.26
N LEU A 255 9.92 25.24 8.47
CA LEU A 255 8.67 26.00 8.35
C LEU A 255 7.90 26.05 9.67
N LEU A 256 7.89 24.96 10.45
CA LEU A 256 7.25 24.93 11.75
C LEU A 256 7.96 25.87 12.74
N ALA A 257 9.30 25.84 12.79
CA ALA A 257 10.08 26.73 13.64
C ALA A 257 9.83 28.21 13.28
N LEU A 258 9.78 28.54 11.99
CA LEU A 258 9.46 29.88 11.49
C LEU A 258 8.04 30.34 11.90
N ASP A 259 7.01 29.49 11.74
CA ASP A 259 5.64 29.84 12.09
C ASP A 259 5.44 29.96 13.61
N GLU A 260 6.10 29.12 14.41
CA GLU A 260 6.08 29.21 15.86
C GLU A 260 6.79 30.49 16.34
N CYS A 261 7.96 30.85 15.77
CA CYS A 261 8.65 32.09 16.04
C CYS A 261 7.75 33.30 15.73
N ARG A 262 7.18 33.35 14.55
CA ARG A 262 6.23 34.40 14.14
C ARG A 262 5.06 34.54 15.13
N ARG A 263 4.47 33.44 15.54
CA ARG A 263 3.33 33.45 16.50
C ARG A 263 3.75 33.93 17.87
N ARG A 264 4.94 33.53 18.35
CA ARG A 264 5.48 34.00 19.64
C ARG A 264 5.74 35.46 19.63
N VAL A 265 6.41 36.00 18.58
CA VAL A 265 6.69 37.42 18.44
C VAL A 265 5.38 38.23 18.45
N GLN A 266 4.36 37.79 17.69
CA GLN A 266 3.05 38.46 17.71
C GLN A 266 2.39 38.39 19.11
N GLN A 267 2.47 37.23 19.80
CA GLN A 267 1.90 37.06 21.13
C GLN A 267 2.58 37.99 22.15
N ILE A 268 3.89 38.16 22.06
CA ILE A 268 4.65 39.05 22.96
C ILE A 268 4.28 40.50 22.69
N GLN A 269 4.21 40.94 21.42
CA GLN A 269 3.98 42.33 21.06
C GLN A 269 2.52 42.75 21.21
N LEU A 270 1.57 41.89 20.87
CA LEU A 270 0.17 42.24 20.70
C LEU A 270 -0.78 41.53 21.71
N GLY A 271 -0.28 40.66 22.56
CA GLY A 271 -1.06 39.89 23.51
C GLY A 271 -1.93 38.78 22.88
N HIS A 272 -1.83 38.58 21.54
CA HIS A 272 -2.60 37.53 20.83
C HIS A 272 -1.85 37.01 19.60
N ARG A 273 -2.36 35.90 19.02
CA ARG A 273 -1.69 35.18 17.92
C ARG A 273 -1.79 35.81 16.52
N GLY A 274 -2.35 37.01 16.44
CA GLY A 274 -2.45 37.78 15.22
C GLY A 274 -3.86 37.85 14.58
N ARG A 275 -4.18 39.05 14.05
CA ARG A 275 -5.43 39.36 13.33
C ARG A 275 -5.14 39.75 11.90
N SER A 276 -6.14 39.71 11.01
CA SER A 276 -6.00 39.89 9.56
C SER A 276 -5.36 41.24 9.13
N GLY A 277 -5.47 42.28 9.96
CA GLY A 277 -4.89 43.59 9.70
C GLY A 277 -3.38 43.72 9.99
N GLU A 278 -2.80 42.82 10.78
CA GLU A 278 -1.47 42.94 11.35
C GLU A 278 -0.35 42.49 10.42
N PRO A 279 0.84 43.13 10.50
CA PRO A 279 1.95 42.87 9.58
C PRO A 279 2.38 41.41 9.54
N LEU A 280 2.73 40.81 10.69
CA LEU A 280 3.19 39.41 10.73
C LEU A 280 2.09 38.40 10.40
N TYR A 281 0.83 38.70 10.67
CA TYR A 281 -0.28 37.88 10.22
C TYR A 281 -0.41 37.88 8.69
N LYS A 282 -0.26 39.07 8.05
CA LYS A 282 -0.23 39.19 6.59
C LYS A 282 0.98 38.50 5.98
N ALA A 283 2.13 38.51 6.63
CA ALA A 283 3.37 37.89 6.18
C ALA A 283 3.30 36.35 6.13
N ARG A 284 2.41 35.70 6.91
CA ARG A 284 2.38 34.22 7.10
C ARG A 284 2.39 33.41 5.81
N LYS A 285 1.70 33.87 4.75
CA LYS A 285 1.67 33.15 3.46
C LYS A 285 2.92 33.44 2.61
N LEU A 286 3.51 34.62 2.74
CA LEU A 286 4.72 34.99 2.02
C LEU A 286 5.94 34.28 2.58
N LEU A 287 6.01 34.08 3.90
CA LEU A 287 7.08 33.37 4.59
C LEU A 287 7.27 31.92 4.14
N VAL A 288 6.21 31.24 3.65
CA VAL A 288 6.32 29.87 3.14
C VAL A 288 6.82 29.79 1.70
N ILE A 289 6.71 30.88 0.94
CA ILE A 289 7.19 30.92 -0.44
C ILE A 289 8.72 30.96 -0.42
N LYS A 290 9.34 30.20 -1.33
CA LYS A 290 10.79 30.23 -1.52
C LYS A 290 11.22 31.55 -2.11
N ALA A 291 12.30 32.16 -1.59
CA ALA A 291 12.76 33.46 -2.03
C ALA A 291 13.07 33.55 -3.54
N THR A 292 13.64 32.46 -4.11
CA THR A 292 13.95 32.38 -5.54
C THR A 292 12.72 32.21 -6.44
N ALA A 293 11.61 31.71 -5.90
CA ALA A 293 10.34 31.57 -6.61
C ALA A 293 9.39 32.75 -6.37
N SER A 294 9.77 33.71 -5.55
CA SER A 294 8.96 34.87 -5.21
C SER A 294 9.20 36.01 -6.23
N ASP A 295 8.08 36.58 -6.67
CA ASP A 295 8.10 37.84 -7.43
C ASP A 295 8.81 38.94 -6.65
N PRO A 296 9.60 39.87 -7.29
CA PRO A 296 10.22 41.01 -6.62
C PRO A 296 9.25 41.86 -5.80
N GLN A 297 8.01 42.04 -6.27
CA GLN A 297 6.98 42.77 -5.52
C GLN A 297 6.55 42.06 -4.25
N LEU A 298 6.44 40.70 -4.30
CA LEU A 298 6.12 39.91 -3.11
C LEU A 298 7.26 39.91 -2.09
N ARG A 299 8.52 39.97 -2.54
CA ARG A 299 9.69 40.09 -1.67
C ARG A 299 9.70 41.45 -0.97
N ALA A 300 9.58 42.55 -1.73
CA ALA A 300 9.52 43.89 -1.17
C ALA A 300 8.35 44.03 -0.16
N ARG A 301 7.20 43.42 -0.48
CA ARG A 301 6.07 43.37 0.44
C ARG A 301 6.39 42.61 1.73
N LEU A 302 7.06 41.45 1.63
CA LEU A 302 7.48 40.68 2.80
C LEU A 302 8.44 41.47 3.68
N GLU A 303 9.46 42.11 3.08
CA GLU A 303 10.43 42.96 3.76
C GLU A 303 9.73 44.11 4.52
N GLY A 304 8.81 44.81 3.87
CA GLY A 304 8.02 45.88 4.51
C GLY A 304 7.16 45.34 5.68
N LEU A 305 6.56 44.19 5.55
CA LEU A 305 5.78 43.59 6.63
C LEU A 305 6.66 43.13 7.81
N LEU A 306 7.86 42.62 7.55
CA LEU A 306 8.83 42.25 8.58
C LEU A 306 9.36 43.52 9.28
N ALA A 307 9.73 44.56 8.54
CA ALA A 307 10.19 45.84 9.13
C ALA A 307 9.16 46.46 10.09
N LEU A 308 7.87 46.31 9.80
CA LEU A 308 6.78 46.80 10.64
C LEU A 308 6.42 45.92 11.83
N GLY A 309 6.60 44.62 11.71
CA GLY A 309 6.08 43.63 12.68
C GLY A 309 7.12 42.82 13.44
N ASP A 310 8.41 42.94 13.09
CA ASP A 310 9.50 42.12 13.66
C ASP A 310 10.67 43.05 14.10
N PRO A 311 10.47 43.89 15.13
CA PRO A 311 11.48 44.92 15.52
C PRO A 311 12.82 44.29 15.96
N ASP A 312 12.80 43.09 16.54
CA ASP A 312 14.01 42.38 16.99
C ASP A 312 14.63 41.51 15.90
N GLY A 313 14.00 41.42 14.70
CA GLY A 313 14.48 40.64 13.56
C GLY A 313 14.45 39.12 13.75
N GLU A 314 13.72 38.63 14.75
CA GLU A 314 13.67 37.21 15.05
C GLU A 314 12.97 36.38 13.96
N VAL A 315 11.88 36.90 13.40
CA VAL A 315 11.12 36.23 12.30
C VAL A 315 11.92 36.31 11.01
N ALA A 316 12.59 37.46 10.75
CA ALA A 316 13.49 37.62 9.61
C ALA A 316 14.66 36.61 9.66
N LEU A 317 15.26 36.41 10.85
CA LEU A 317 16.31 35.41 11.05
C LEU A 317 15.77 34.00 10.78
N ALA A 318 14.58 33.65 11.31
CA ALA A 318 13.97 32.33 11.10
C ALA A 318 13.62 32.09 9.61
N TYR A 319 13.20 33.14 8.89
CA TYR A 319 13.01 33.07 7.45
C TYR A 319 14.33 32.83 6.70
N GLY A 320 15.40 33.53 7.08
CA GLY A 320 16.75 33.32 6.52
C GLY A 320 17.25 31.90 6.72
N VAL A 321 17.02 31.30 7.89
CA VAL A 321 17.36 29.89 8.20
C VAL A 321 16.56 28.95 7.30
N LYS A 322 15.26 29.17 7.09
CA LYS A 322 14.44 28.36 6.17
C LYS A 322 14.99 28.40 4.75
N GLU A 323 15.39 29.59 4.27
CA GLU A 323 16.01 29.77 2.95
C GLU A 323 17.40 29.10 2.87
N ALA A 324 18.20 29.16 3.93
CA ALA A 324 19.51 28.50 3.99
C ALA A 324 19.36 26.95 3.92
N ILE A 325 18.35 26.37 4.58
CA ILE A 325 18.03 24.95 4.47
C ILE A 325 17.55 24.61 3.04
N ALA A 326 16.81 25.48 2.38
CA ALA A 326 16.42 25.27 0.98
C ALA A 326 17.65 25.25 0.06
N ARG A 327 18.60 26.19 0.25
CA ARG A 327 19.89 26.22 -0.47
C ARG A 327 20.75 24.99 -0.21
N PHE A 328 20.77 24.48 1.02
CA PHE A 328 21.45 23.22 1.34
C PHE A 328 21.07 22.12 0.37
N TYR A 329 19.77 21.92 0.09
CA TYR A 329 19.30 20.90 -0.85
C TYR A 329 19.57 21.24 -2.33
N GLU A 330 19.89 22.47 -2.67
CA GLU A 330 20.23 22.91 -4.03
C GLU A 330 21.74 22.89 -4.30
N THR A 331 22.55 22.85 -3.25
CA THR A 331 24.00 22.73 -3.36
C THR A 331 24.36 21.41 -4.02
N ALA A 332 25.11 21.46 -5.14
CA ALA A 332 25.44 20.26 -5.90
C ALA A 332 26.49 19.40 -5.18
N ASP A 333 27.50 20.04 -4.62
CA ASP A 333 28.58 19.43 -3.86
C ASP A 333 28.10 19.01 -2.45
N GLY A 334 28.30 17.73 -2.11
CA GLY A 334 27.83 17.18 -0.84
C GLY A 334 28.65 17.65 0.36
N ASP A 335 29.93 17.93 0.19
CA ASP A 335 30.79 18.40 1.29
C ASP A 335 30.53 19.87 1.57
N ALA A 336 30.41 20.70 0.54
CA ALA A 336 29.96 22.09 0.68
C ALA A 336 28.56 22.21 1.29
N ALA A 337 27.66 21.28 0.94
CA ALA A 337 26.34 21.22 1.57
C ALA A 337 26.44 20.83 3.06
N ALA A 338 27.29 19.89 3.41
CA ALA A 338 27.50 19.51 4.81
C ALA A 338 28.09 20.66 5.63
N ASP A 339 29.00 21.44 5.09
CA ASP A 339 29.54 22.66 5.73
C ASP A 339 28.44 23.70 5.94
N LEU A 340 27.65 23.97 4.90
CA LEU A 340 26.50 24.89 5.02
C LEU A 340 25.51 24.44 6.11
N LEU A 341 25.26 23.13 6.25
CA LEU A 341 24.38 22.62 7.30
C LEU A 341 25.01 22.80 8.70
N ARG A 342 26.34 22.64 8.85
CA ARG A 342 27.05 22.95 10.11
C ARG A 342 26.90 24.41 10.48
N ASP A 343 27.12 25.34 9.52
CA ASP A 343 26.98 26.76 9.75
C ASP A 343 25.55 27.15 10.19
N ILE A 344 24.53 26.56 9.54
CA ILE A 344 23.12 26.75 9.92
C ILE A 344 22.91 26.30 11.37
N ILE A 345 23.39 25.09 11.73
CA ILE A 345 23.25 24.54 13.07
C ILE A 345 23.95 25.45 14.11
N ASP A 346 25.15 25.91 13.83
CA ASP A 346 25.93 26.77 14.74
C ASP A 346 25.30 28.13 14.93
N GLN A 347 24.84 28.77 13.83
CA GLN A 347 24.12 30.03 13.90
C GLN A 347 22.84 29.86 14.77
N CYS A 348 22.03 28.84 14.52
CA CYS A 348 20.80 28.62 15.26
C CYS A 348 21.04 28.20 16.73
N SER A 349 22.22 27.70 17.07
CA SER A 349 22.55 27.24 18.44
C SER A 349 22.98 28.39 19.38
N LYS A 350 23.26 29.60 18.87
CA LYS A 350 23.67 30.75 19.68
C LYS A 350 22.62 31.08 20.73
N LYS A 351 23.07 31.57 21.91
CA LYS A 351 22.15 31.98 23.00
C LYS A 351 21.19 33.10 22.57
N SER A 352 21.66 33.99 21.67
CA SER A 352 20.89 35.10 21.09
C SER A 352 19.83 34.63 20.07
N SER A 353 19.92 33.41 19.55
CA SER A 353 18.95 32.92 18.59
C SER A 353 17.60 32.60 19.23
N PRO A 354 16.47 32.77 18.53
CA PRO A 354 15.14 32.41 18.98
C PRO A 354 15.06 30.96 19.50
N PRO A 355 14.26 30.67 20.53
CA PRO A 355 14.17 29.33 21.11
C PRO A 355 13.71 28.27 20.12
N GLU A 356 12.89 28.64 19.13
CA GLU A 356 12.43 27.76 18.05
C GLU A 356 13.60 27.33 17.17
N LEU A 357 14.50 28.25 16.82
CA LEU A 357 15.70 27.95 16.03
C LEU A 357 16.69 27.09 16.82
N ARG A 358 16.89 27.34 18.12
CA ARG A 358 17.73 26.48 18.98
C ARG A 358 17.19 25.04 19.05
N ARG A 359 15.87 24.87 19.06
CA ARG A 359 15.22 23.55 19.00
C ARG A 359 15.42 22.89 17.62
N LEU A 360 15.28 23.67 16.53
CA LEU A 360 15.56 23.21 15.17
C LEU A 360 17.02 22.76 15.04
N ALA A 361 17.99 23.56 15.50
CA ALA A 361 19.41 23.20 15.49
C ALA A 361 19.70 21.86 16.18
N ARG A 362 19.07 21.61 17.32
CA ARG A 362 19.19 20.32 18.04
C ARG A 362 18.67 19.17 17.19
N THR A 363 17.54 19.37 16.50
CA THR A 363 16.97 18.36 15.60
C THR A 363 17.91 18.11 14.41
N LEU A 364 18.39 19.15 13.74
CA LEU A 364 19.31 19.03 12.61
C LEU A 364 20.62 18.34 13.01
N ARG A 365 21.18 18.67 14.18
CA ARG A 365 22.39 18.03 14.72
C ARG A 365 22.20 16.55 14.99
N ASN A 366 21.06 16.15 15.58
CA ASN A 366 20.76 14.74 15.89
C ASN A 366 20.61 13.88 14.62
N TRP A 367 20.27 14.48 13.49
CA TRP A 367 20.02 13.80 12.22
C TRP A 367 21.01 14.22 11.13
N PHE A 368 22.13 14.79 11.50
CA PHE A 368 23.10 15.40 10.56
C PHE A 368 23.52 14.41 9.46
N ASP A 369 23.99 13.22 9.83
CA ASP A 369 24.48 12.22 8.89
C ASP A 369 23.38 11.75 7.92
N GLN A 370 22.16 11.55 8.41
CA GLN A 370 21.05 11.10 7.60
C GLN A 370 20.50 12.20 6.69
N ILE A 371 20.61 13.45 7.09
CA ILE A 371 20.22 14.60 6.26
C ILE A 371 21.25 14.81 5.13
N THR A 372 22.55 14.80 5.45
CA THR A 372 23.63 14.98 4.46
C THR A 372 23.75 13.81 3.50
N ALA A 373 23.38 12.58 3.93
CA ALA A 373 23.37 11.39 3.08
C ALA A 373 22.50 11.56 1.82
N TRP A 374 21.49 12.45 1.86
CA TRP A 374 20.66 12.73 0.70
C TRP A 374 21.46 13.20 -0.53
N HIS A 375 22.56 13.95 -0.34
CA HIS A 375 23.38 14.47 -1.45
C HIS A 375 24.06 13.38 -2.25
N ARG A 376 24.38 12.23 -1.62
CA ARG A 376 24.96 11.04 -2.29
C ARG A 376 23.88 10.11 -2.82
N ALA A 377 22.83 9.89 -2.02
CA ALA A 377 21.80 8.91 -2.32
C ALA A 377 20.79 9.39 -3.39
N ARG A 378 20.44 10.66 -3.40
CA ARG A 378 19.44 11.28 -4.27
C ARG A 378 18.08 10.53 -4.26
N VAL A 379 17.78 9.82 -3.18
CA VAL A 379 16.49 9.15 -2.91
C VAL A 379 15.65 9.96 -1.94
N SER A 380 14.35 9.81 -1.98
CA SER A 380 13.42 10.49 -1.06
C SER A 380 12.30 9.56 -0.61
N ASN A 381 11.63 9.93 0.48
CA ASN A 381 10.45 9.20 0.96
C ASN A 381 9.13 9.65 0.28
N GLY A 382 9.21 10.58 -0.68
CA GLY A 382 8.05 11.07 -1.43
C GLY A 382 7.19 9.96 -2.06
N PRO A 383 7.79 8.90 -2.66
CA PRO A 383 7.02 7.75 -3.14
C PRO A 383 6.20 7.06 -2.04
N THR A 384 6.70 6.97 -0.81
CA THR A 384 5.97 6.39 0.33
C THR A 384 4.76 7.25 0.72
N GLU A 385 4.90 8.59 0.68
CA GLU A 385 3.74 9.49 0.85
C GLU A 385 2.70 9.29 -0.26
N GLY A 386 3.16 9.11 -1.51
CA GLY A 386 2.31 8.74 -2.65
C GLY A 386 1.56 7.44 -2.39
N MET A 387 2.25 6.40 -1.89
CA MET A 387 1.63 5.13 -1.49
C MET A 387 0.62 5.32 -0.37
N ASN A 388 0.91 6.12 0.64
CA ASN A 388 -0.05 6.44 1.70
C ASN A 388 -1.34 7.10 1.16
N ASN A 389 -1.26 7.90 0.10
CA ASN A 389 -2.45 8.45 -0.56
C ASN A 389 -3.23 7.37 -1.33
N LEU A 390 -2.56 6.41 -1.98
CA LEU A 390 -3.21 5.25 -2.58
C LEU A 390 -3.89 4.37 -1.52
N LEU A 391 -3.25 4.12 -0.38
CA LEU A 391 -3.83 3.39 0.75
C LEU A 391 -5.08 4.08 1.31
N LYS A 392 -5.07 5.42 1.41
CA LYS A 392 -6.26 6.20 1.79
C LYS A 392 -7.38 6.04 0.76
N ARG A 393 -7.05 5.96 -0.55
CA ARG A 393 -8.04 5.70 -1.61
C ARG A 393 -8.64 4.30 -1.47
N VAL A 394 -7.82 3.26 -1.26
CA VAL A 394 -8.29 1.88 -1.02
C VAL A 394 -9.27 1.84 0.15
N LYS A 395 -8.96 2.52 1.27
CA LYS A 395 -9.86 2.61 2.42
C LYS A 395 -11.16 3.34 2.11
N ARG A 396 -11.09 4.43 1.37
CA ARG A 396 -12.27 5.24 1.00
C ARG A 396 -13.23 4.47 0.10
N VAL A 397 -12.71 3.80 -0.93
CA VAL A 397 -13.50 2.99 -1.87
C VAL A 397 -14.16 1.79 -1.18
N ALA A 398 -13.56 1.28 -0.10
CA ALA A 398 -14.10 0.18 0.69
C ALA A 398 -15.04 0.63 1.82
N PHE A 399 -15.27 1.93 2.00
CA PHE A 399 -15.98 2.49 3.16
C PHE A 399 -15.36 2.13 4.51
N GLY A 400 -14.04 1.86 4.53
CA GLY A 400 -13.27 1.46 5.69
C GLY A 400 -12.96 -0.02 5.74
N PHE A 401 -12.15 -0.41 6.74
CA PHE A 401 -11.78 -1.79 7.02
C PHE A 401 -11.79 -2.04 8.52
N THR A 402 -12.30 -3.19 8.92
CA THR A 402 -12.19 -3.73 10.28
C THR A 402 -11.12 -4.83 10.34
N ASN A 403 -10.87 -5.53 9.24
CA ASN A 403 -9.88 -6.59 9.14
C ASN A 403 -8.62 -6.09 8.43
N PHE A 404 -7.47 -6.18 9.12
CA PHE A 404 -6.19 -5.70 8.60
C PHE A 404 -5.69 -6.51 7.40
N ASP A 405 -5.84 -7.83 7.42
CA ASP A 405 -5.35 -8.71 6.34
C ASP A 405 -6.08 -8.43 5.03
N ASN A 406 -7.40 -8.18 5.08
CA ASN A 406 -8.16 -7.74 3.92
C ASN A 406 -7.67 -6.38 3.40
N PHE A 407 -7.37 -5.44 4.29
CA PHE A 407 -6.80 -4.15 3.91
C PHE A 407 -5.43 -4.32 3.26
N ARG A 408 -4.52 -5.06 3.91
CA ARG A 408 -3.16 -5.33 3.43
C ARG A 408 -3.18 -5.97 2.04
N LEU A 409 -3.95 -7.04 1.87
CA LEU A 409 -4.04 -7.75 0.59
C LEU A 409 -4.58 -6.85 -0.53
N ARG A 410 -5.66 -6.09 -0.28
CA ARG A 410 -6.20 -5.17 -1.28
C ARG A 410 -5.24 -4.04 -1.61
N ALA A 411 -4.50 -3.54 -0.64
CA ALA A 411 -3.44 -2.56 -0.86
C ALA A 411 -2.33 -3.13 -1.75
N LEU A 412 -1.89 -4.36 -1.49
CA LEU A 412 -0.87 -5.05 -2.30
C LEU A 412 -1.35 -5.32 -3.73
N LEU A 413 -2.59 -5.75 -3.91
CA LEU A 413 -3.16 -5.96 -5.25
C LEU A 413 -3.26 -4.65 -6.04
N TYR A 414 -3.60 -3.53 -5.39
CA TYR A 414 -3.79 -2.24 -6.04
C TYR A 414 -2.49 -1.46 -6.26
N ALA A 415 -1.61 -1.40 -5.27
CA ALA A 415 -0.41 -0.55 -5.28
C ALA A 415 0.91 -1.36 -5.31
N GLY A 416 0.86 -2.67 -5.06
CA GLY A 416 2.04 -3.54 -5.01
C GLY A 416 2.52 -4.02 -6.38
N LYS A 417 1.86 -3.63 -7.47
CA LYS A 417 2.21 -3.99 -8.87
C LYS A 417 2.47 -5.50 -9.06
N PRO A 418 1.58 -6.41 -8.59
CA PRO A 418 1.82 -7.84 -8.77
C PRO A 418 1.73 -8.23 -10.24
N ASN A 419 2.44 -9.26 -10.62
CA ASN A 419 2.38 -9.82 -11.97
C ASN A 419 1.09 -10.64 -12.16
N PHE A 420 0.00 -10.00 -12.57
CA PHE A 420 -1.30 -10.64 -12.78
C PHE A 420 -1.30 -11.78 -13.82
N ARG A 421 -0.27 -11.89 -14.68
CA ARG A 421 -0.15 -13.02 -15.62
C ARG A 421 0.07 -14.34 -14.90
N LEU A 422 0.65 -14.31 -13.69
CA LEU A 422 0.84 -15.51 -12.86
C LEU A 422 -0.50 -16.15 -12.45
N LEU A 423 -1.61 -15.39 -12.43
CA LEU A 423 -2.93 -15.95 -12.14
C LEU A 423 -3.29 -17.11 -13.09
N ASP A 424 -2.82 -17.08 -14.33
CA ASP A 424 -3.17 -18.10 -15.31
C ASP A 424 -2.60 -19.48 -14.92
N SER A 425 -1.43 -19.51 -14.28
CA SER A 425 -0.76 -20.73 -13.79
C SER A 425 -1.09 -21.10 -12.32
N ILE A 426 -1.68 -20.16 -11.56
CA ILE A 426 -2.00 -20.42 -10.15
C ILE A 426 -3.11 -21.43 -9.99
N VAL A 427 -2.84 -22.44 -9.16
CA VAL A 427 -3.79 -23.46 -8.71
C VAL A 427 -4.08 -23.26 -7.22
N VAL A 428 -5.31 -22.87 -6.90
CA VAL A 428 -5.82 -22.82 -5.52
C VAL A 428 -6.56 -24.14 -5.24
N ARG A 429 -6.10 -24.88 -4.25
CA ARG A 429 -6.66 -26.20 -3.84
C ARG A 429 -7.61 -26.08 -2.66
#